data_f824d454f609fbe9c4661ba1bf49fcc3
#
_entry.id   f824d454f609fbe9c4661ba1bf49fcc3
#
_cell.length_a   1.000
_cell.length_b   1.000
_cell.length_c   1.000
_cell.angle_alpha   90.00
_cell.angle_beta   90.00
_cell.angle_gamma   90.00
#
_symmetry.space_group_name_H-M   'P 1'
#
loop_
_entity.id
_entity.type
_entity.pdbx_description
1 polymer ?
#
loop_
_entity_poly.entity_id
_entity_poly.type
_entity_poly.pdbx_seq_one_letter_code
_entity_poly.pdbx_strand_id
1 'polypeptide(L)'
;MLHFFRHTFLLCALIFTACQTSGSQQSQARQKDEANALILLTNARTALQQKRYDDARKHLRSLRKHCPLALNGRETGILLMDSIEIAFTADHLRIADSLVQDEIQRKGKANAQTQAHFDELCQQAKFYHRKLQHDIDQRKSHD
;
A
#
# COMPACT_ATOMS: atom_id res chain seq x y z
N MET A 1 30.33 45.64 -44.20
CA MET A 1 29.06 44.91 -44.00
C MET A 1 29.23 43.42 -43.59
N LEU A 2 30.39 42.80 -43.76
CA LEU A 2 30.58 41.38 -43.45
C LEU A 2 30.76 41.07 -41.94
N HIS A 3 31.21 42.03 -41.14
CA HIS A 3 31.44 41.82 -39.69
C HIS A 3 30.17 41.88 -38.85
N PHE A 4 29.11 42.51 -39.32
CA PHE A 4 27.84 42.62 -38.62
C PHE A 4 27.05 41.30 -38.67
N PHE A 5 27.17 40.53 -39.75
CA PHE A 5 26.49 39.24 -39.92
C PHE A 5 27.10 38.14 -39.08
N ARG A 6 28.38 38.25 -38.70
CA ARG A 6 29.12 37.24 -37.93
C ARG A 6 28.79 37.27 -36.43
N HIS A 7 28.42 38.44 -35.90
CA HIS A 7 28.04 38.56 -34.49
C HIS A 7 26.57 38.27 -34.23
N THR A 8 25.68 38.50 -35.18
CA THR A 8 24.27 38.13 -35.06
C THR A 8 24.07 36.61 -35.13
N PHE A 9 24.90 35.86 -35.85
CA PHE A 9 24.82 34.41 -35.91
C PHE A 9 25.34 33.74 -34.63
N LEU A 10 26.31 34.36 -33.95
CA LEU A 10 26.85 33.84 -32.68
C LEU A 10 25.89 34.06 -31.49
N LEU A 11 25.05 35.10 -31.55
CA LEU A 11 24.09 35.42 -30.50
C LEU A 11 22.85 34.49 -30.54
N CYS A 12 22.45 33.98 -31.71
CA CYS A 12 21.34 33.03 -31.84
C CYS A 12 21.66 31.61 -31.38
N ALA A 13 22.95 31.22 -31.32
CA ALA A 13 23.37 29.88 -30.93
C ALA A 13 23.28 29.63 -29.41
N LEU A 14 23.19 30.69 -28.60
CA LEU A 14 23.13 30.58 -27.11
C LEU A 14 21.73 30.44 -26.52
N ILE A 15 20.67 30.54 -27.35
CA ILE A 15 19.27 30.50 -26.84
C ILE A 15 18.68 29.08 -26.91
N PHE A 16 19.35 28.12 -27.57
CA PHE A 16 18.80 26.75 -27.74
C PHE A 16 19.18 25.72 -26.68
N THR A 17 19.93 26.11 -25.64
CA THR A 17 20.34 25.13 -24.57
C THR A 17 19.51 25.18 -23.33
N ALA A 18 18.37 25.91 -23.27
CA ALA A 18 17.56 26.07 -22.06
C ALA A 18 16.25 25.26 -22.04
N CYS A 19 16.00 24.33 -22.96
CA CYS A 19 14.77 23.53 -23.02
C CYS A 19 15.03 22.04 -23.17
N GLN A 20 15.87 21.46 -22.30
CA GLN A 20 15.93 20.02 -22.17
C GLN A 20 16.23 19.64 -20.72
N THR A 21 15.26 19.68 -19.85
CA THR A 21 15.14 18.81 -18.68
C THR A 21 13.79 19.04 -17.98
N SER A 22 12.68 18.76 -18.63
CA SER A 22 11.42 18.51 -17.94
C SER A 22 11.09 17.01 -17.99
N GLY A 23 12.09 16.16 -17.84
CA GLY A 23 11.93 14.86 -17.24
C GLY A 23 11.75 15.11 -15.74
N SER A 24 10.65 14.72 -15.14
CA SER A 24 10.34 14.95 -13.74
C SER A 24 11.44 14.35 -12.85
N GLN A 25 12.50 15.14 -12.57
CA GLN A 25 13.39 14.82 -11.47
C GLN A 25 12.51 14.85 -10.22
N GLN A 26 12.22 13.67 -9.72
CA GLN A 26 11.58 13.55 -8.40
C GLN A 26 12.39 14.40 -7.43
N SER A 27 11.74 15.32 -6.71
CA SER A 27 12.47 16.13 -5.75
C SER A 27 13.27 15.24 -4.81
N GLN A 28 14.43 15.66 -4.35
CA GLN A 28 15.25 14.88 -3.40
C GLN A 28 14.46 14.47 -2.16
N ALA A 29 13.53 15.33 -1.73
CA ALA A 29 12.63 15.03 -0.63
C ALA A 29 11.72 13.82 -0.94
N ARG A 30 11.16 13.74 -2.15
CA ARG A 30 10.35 12.59 -2.57
C ARG A 30 11.18 11.31 -2.67
N GLN A 31 12.39 11.38 -3.22
CA GLN A 31 13.29 10.22 -3.30
C GLN A 31 13.63 9.68 -1.90
N LYS A 32 13.90 10.57 -0.93
CA LYS A 32 14.15 10.20 0.46
C LYS A 32 12.91 9.55 1.09
N ASP A 33 11.74 10.11 0.88
CA ASP A 33 10.49 9.54 1.40
C ASP A 33 10.21 8.16 0.80
N GLU A 34 10.40 7.96 -0.51
CA GLU A 34 10.24 6.65 -1.16
C GLU A 34 11.22 5.61 -0.61
N ALA A 35 12.49 5.99 -0.37
CA ALA A 35 13.47 5.09 0.24
C ALA A 35 13.07 4.68 1.67
N ASN A 36 12.62 5.64 2.50
CA ASN A 36 12.12 5.36 3.84
C ASN A 36 10.85 4.51 3.82
N ALA A 37 9.94 4.77 2.88
CA ALA A 37 8.72 4.00 2.69
C ALA A 37 9.05 2.53 2.34
N LEU A 38 10.04 2.27 1.50
CA LEU A 38 10.49 0.93 1.16
C LEU A 38 10.94 0.13 2.39
N ILE A 39 11.69 0.76 3.30
CA ILE A 39 12.11 0.12 4.56
C ILE A 39 10.87 -0.26 5.41
N LEU A 40 9.93 0.66 5.56
CA LEU A 40 8.72 0.43 6.35
C LEU A 40 7.82 -0.65 5.72
N LEU A 41 7.71 -0.69 4.40
CA LEU A 41 7.00 -1.74 3.67
C LEU A 41 7.65 -3.11 3.87
N THR A 42 8.98 -3.18 3.83
CA THR A 42 9.74 -4.42 4.08
C THR A 42 9.49 -4.93 5.50
N ASN A 43 9.57 -4.05 6.50
CA ASN A 43 9.30 -4.39 7.89
C ASN A 43 7.84 -4.86 8.09
N ALA A 44 6.87 -4.21 7.43
CA ALA A 44 5.47 -4.61 7.47
C ALA A 44 5.27 -6.01 6.87
N ARG A 45 5.89 -6.32 5.72
CA ARG A 45 5.84 -7.67 5.10
C ARG A 45 6.44 -8.73 6.01
N THR A 46 7.59 -8.45 6.61
CA THR A 46 8.24 -9.37 7.55
C THR A 46 7.36 -9.63 8.77
N ALA A 47 6.76 -8.59 9.34
CA ALA A 47 5.83 -8.73 10.46
C ALA A 47 4.58 -9.54 10.07
N LEU A 48 4.02 -9.33 8.86
CA LEU A 48 2.91 -10.10 8.32
C LEU A 48 3.26 -11.58 8.17
N GLN A 49 4.42 -11.91 7.60
CA GLN A 49 4.89 -13.30 7.48
C GLN A 49 5.02 -13.99 8.83
N GLN A 50 5.35 -13.24 9.87
CA GLN A 50 5.46 -13.73 11.25
C GLN A 50 4.12 -13.67 12.00
N LYS A 51 3.01 -13.34 11.33
CA LYS A 51 1.67 -13.16 11.91
C LYS A 51 1.60 -12.11 13.03
N ARG A 52 2.55 -11.17 13.04
CA ARG A 52 2.57 -10.03 13.96
C ARG A 52 1.78 -8.87 13.32
N TYR A 53 0.46 -9.06 13.25
CA TYR A 53 -0.45 -8.17 12.50
C TYR A 53 -0.42 -6.72 13.00
N ASP A 54 -0.36 -6.50 14.31
CA ASP A 54 -0.33 -5.15 14.88
C ASP A 54 0.98 -4.42 14.58
N ASP A 55 2.11 -5.13 14.59
CA ASP A 55 3.39 -4.56 14.17
C ASP A 55 3.37 -4.20 12.68
N ALA A 56 2.81 -5.09 11.84
CA ALA A 56 2.64 -4.82 10.42
C ALA A 56 1.82 -3.55 10.18
N ARG A 57 0.67 -3.41 10.85
CA ARG A 57 -0.18 -2.20 10.82
C ARG A 57 0.57 -0.97 11.31
N LYS A 58 1.38 -1.10 12.37
CA LYS A 58 2.17 -0.01 12.95
C LYS A 58 3.19 0.54 11.93
N HIS A 59 3.88 -0.33 11.21
CA HIS A 59 4.81 0.09 10.15
C HIS A 59 4.10 0.85 9.03
N LEU A 60 2.92 0.41 8.59
CA LEU A 60 2.17 1.12 7.56
C LEU A 60 1.57 2.45 8.05
N ARG A 61 1.15 2.54 9.31
CA ARG A 61 0.76 3.84 9.90
C ARG A 61 1.94 4.80 9.96
N SER A 62 3.14 4.29 10.31
CA SER A 62 4.37 5.08 10.32
C SER A 62 4.74 5.59 8.93
N LEU A 63 4.60 4.75 7.89
CA LEU A 63 4.79 5.13 6.50
C LEU A 63 3.90 6.32 6.12
N ARG A 64 2.60 6.22 6.40
CA ARG A 64 1.64 7.30 6.09
C ARG A 64 1.98 8.61 6.79
N LYS A 65 2.50 8.54 8.03
CA LYS A 65 2.81 9.71 8.86
C LYS A 65 4.14 10.36 8.46
N HIS A 66 5.17 9.57 8.18
CA HIS A 66 6.55 10.07 8.06
C HIS A 66 7.08 10.13 6.62
N CYS A 67 6.36 9.57 5.65
CA CYS A 67 6.72 9.58 4.24
C CYS A 67 5.58 10.15 3.38
N PRO A 68 5.17 11.44 3.60
CA PRO A 68 4.01 12.01 2.90
C PRO A 68 4.19 12.12 1.39
N LEU A 69 5.43 12.25 0.90
CA LEU A 69 5.76 12.39 -0.51
C LEU A 69 6.02 11.05 -1.21
N ALA A 70 6.02 9.93 -0.49
CA ALA A 70 6.20 8.59 -1.04
C ALA A 70 4.91 8.08 -1.69
N LEU A 71 4.55 8.59 -2.84
CA LEU A 71 3.28 8.22 -3.49
C LEU A 71 3.22 6.73 -3.81
N ASN A 72 4.25 6.17 -4.44
CA ASN A 72 4.31 4.74 -4.77
C ASN A 72 4.35 3.86 -3.52
N GLY A 73 5.12 4.28 -2.50
CA GLY A 73 5.18 3.60 -1.21
C GLY A 73 3.82 3.58 -0.51
N ARG A 74 3.06 4.68 -0.55
CA ARG A 74 1.73 4.80 0.07
C ARG A 74 0.68 3.96 -0.64
N GLU A 75 0.68 3.93 -1.97
CA GLU A 75 -0.21 3.05 -2.75
C GLU A 75 0.06 1.57 -2.46
N THR A 76 1.34 1.18 -2.46
CA THR A 76 1.75 -0.18 -2.08
C THR A 76 1.34 -0.49 -0.63
N GLY A 77 1.42 0.49 0.26
CA GLY A 77 1.00 0.40 1.66
C GLY A 77 -0.50 0.14 1.83
N ILE A 78 -1.36 0.69 0.96
CA ILE A 78 -2.81 0.42 0.95
C ILE A 78 -3.06 -1.07 0.66
N LEU A 79 -2.51 -1.60 -0.43
CA LEU A 79 -2.68 -3.01 -0.80
C LEU A 79 -2.11 -3.97 0.26
N LEU A 80 -0.99 -3.59 0.87
CA LEU A 80 -0.39 -4.39 1.94
C LEU A 80 -1.26 -4.34 3.21
N MET A 81 -1.90 -3.21 3.53
CA MET A 81 -2.83 -3.13 4.66
C MET A 81 -4.01 -4.08 4.45
N ASP A 82 -4.61 -4.10 3.24
CA ASP A 82 -5.69 -5.03 2.94
C ASP A 82 -5.26 -6.49 3.05
N SER A 83 -4.03 -6.80 2.60
CA SER A 83 -3.45 -8.14 2.76
C SER A 83 -3.27 -8.53 4.24
N ILE A 84 -2.90 -7.57 5.11
CA ILE A 84 -2.79 -7.78 6.56
C ILE A 84 -4.17 -8.07 7.15
N GLU A 85 -5.20 -7.30 6.77
CA GLU A 85 -6.56 -7.50 7.29
C GLU A 85 -7.16 -8.83 6.82
N ILE A 86 -6.90 -9.25 5.58
CA ILE A 86 -7.30 -10.57 5.06
C ILE A 86 -6.66 -11.68 5.89
N ALA A 87 -5.34 -11.63 6.10
CA ALA A 87 -4.62 -12.66 6.83
C ALA A 87 -5.04 -12.72 8.31
N PHE A 88 -5.21 -11.56 8.95
CA PHE A 88 -5.71 -11.45 10.32
C PHE A 88 -7.11 -12.07 10.45
N THR A 89 -8.03 -11.67 9.57
CA THR A 89 -9.41 -12.17 9.59
C THR A 89 -9.46 -13.68 9.31
N ALA A 90 -8.64 -14.19 8.39
CA ALA A 90 -8.56 -15.61 8.08
C ALA A 90 -8.10 -16.44 9.31
N ASP A 91 -7.08 -15.98 10.05
CA ASP A 91 -6.65 -16.67 11.27
C ASP A 91 -7.73 -16.66 12.36
N HIS A 92 -8.42 -15.54 12.54
CA HIS A 92 -9.53 -15.43 13.50
C HIS A 92 -10.74 -16.27 13.09
N LEU A 93 -11.06 -16.30 11.79
CA LEU A 93 -12.15 -17.13 11.26
C LEU A 93 -11.89 -18.61 11.51
N ARG A 94 -10.65 -19.09 11.31
CA ARG A 94 -10.29 -20.49 11.60
C ARG A 94 -10.46 -20.84 13.07
N ILE A 95 -10.15 -19.92 14.00
CA ILE A 95 -10.35 -20.13 15.45
C ILE A 95 -11.85 -20.15 15.76
N ALA A 96 -12.62 -19.21 15.22
CA ALA A 96 -14.06 -19.15 15.45
C ALA A 96 -14.79 -20.36 14.89
N ASP A 97 -14.41 -20.85 13.71
CA ASP A 97 -14.94 -22.09 13.12
C ASP A 97 -14.68 -23.28 14.02
N SER A 98 -13.44 -23.42 14.52
CA SER A 98 -13.09 -24.50 15.45
C SER A 98 -13.95 -24.48 16.73
N LEU A 99 -14.26 -23.29 17.27
CA LEU A 99 -15.13 -23.14 18.44
C LEU A 99 -16.58 -23.52 18.13
N VAL A 100 -17.12 -23.12 16.99
CA VAL A 100 -18.45 -23.48 16.50
C VAL A 100 -18.57 -24.99 16.39
N GLN A 101 -17.59 -25.65 15.72
CA GLN A 101 -17.58 -27.09 15.52
C GLN A 101 -17.51 -27.88 16.84
N ASP A 102 -16.66 -27.43 17.77
CA ASP A 102 -16.53 -28.04 19.09
C ASP A 102 -17.83 -27.92 19.92
N GLU A 103 -18.51 -26.77 19.87
CA GLU A 103 -19.81 -26.64 20.54
C GLU A 103 -20.90 -27.51 19.92
N ILE A 104 -20.94 -27.63 18.59
CA ILE A 104 -21.88 -28.52 17.90
C ILE A 104 -21.64 -29.97 18.29
N GLN A 105 -20.39 -30.41 18.32
CA GLN A 105 -20.04 -31.78 18.71
C GLN A 105 -20.46 -32.11 20.16
N ARG A 106 -20.26 -31.16 21.09
CA ARG A 106 -20.55 -31.39 22.51
C ARG A 106 -22.00 -31.17 22.89
N LYS A 107 -22.70 -30.23 22.25
CA LYS A 107 -24.03 -29.76 22.65
C LYS A 107 -25.11 -29.97 21.59
N GLY A 108 -24.76 -30.50 20.43
CA GLY A 108 -25.65 -30.63 19.27
C GLY A 108 -25.93 -29.31 18.52
N LYS A 109 -25.50 -28.18 19.06
CA LYS A 109 -25.66 -26.86 18.46
C LYS A 109 -24.61 -25.86 18.98
N ALA A 110 -24.25 -24.88 18.15
CA ALA A 110 -23.42 -23.78 18.61
C ALA A 110 -24.23 -22.79 19.47
N ASN A 111 -23.52 -22.09 20.36
CA ASN A 111 -24.08 -20.95 21.08
C ASN A 111 -24.35 -19.81 20.09
N ALA A 112 -25.44 -19.06 20.28
CA ALA A 112 -25.82 -17.95 19.42
C ALA A 112 -24.73 -16.87 19.34
N GLN A 113 -24.02 -16.60 20.44
CA GLN A 113 -22.92 -15.62 20.44
C GLN A 113 -21.70 -16.13 19.64
N THR A 114 -21.33 -17.41 19.81
CA THR A 114 -20.23 -18.04 19.06
C THR A 114 -20.54 -18.04 17.56
N GLN A 115 -21.78 -18.40 17.19
CA GLN A 115 -22.24 -18.38 15.80
C GLN A 115 -22.23 -16.96 15.23
N ALA A 116 -22.77 -15.97 15.95
CA ALA A 116 -22.80 -14.58 15.51
C ALA A 116 -21.38 -14.02 15.29
N HIS A 117 -20.41 -14.35 16.16
CA HIS A 117 -19.02 -13.96 15.98
C HIS A 117 -18.39 -14.60 14.73
N PHE A 118 -18.64 -15.88 14.48
CA PHE A 118 -18.20 -16.55 13.27
C PHE A 118 -18.80 -15.88 12.02
N ASP A 119 -20.10 -15.59 12.03
CA ASP A 119 -20.79 -14.94 10.90
C ASP A 119 -20.25 -13.53 10.62
N GLU A 120 -19.93 -12.76 11.68
CA GLU A 120 -19.28 -11.44 11.56
C GLU A 120 -17.92 -11.56 10.88
N LEU A 121 -17.07 -12.50 11.31
CA LEU A 121 -15.76 -12.72 10.68
C LEU A 121 -15.90 -13.16 9.21
N CYS A 122 -16.92 -13.96 8.87
CA CYS A 122 -17.23 -14.29 7.48
C CYS A 122 -17.56 -13.04 6.64
N GLN A 123 -18.31 -12.09 7.20
CA GLN A 123 -18.61 -10.82 6.52
C GLN A 123 -17.37 -9.95 6.38
N GLN A 124 -16.53 -9.86 7.42
CA GLN A 124 -15.26 -9.13 7.36
C GLN A 124 -14.32 -9.72 6.29
N ALA A 125 -14.18 -11.03 6.22
CA ALA A 125 -13.38 -11.70 5.19
C ALA A 125 -13.85 -11.32 3.77
N LYS A 126 -15.16 -11.41 3.52
CA LYS A 126 -15.76 -11.01 2.22
C LYS A 126 -15.53 -9.53 1.91
N PHE A 127 -15.59 -8.67 2.91
CA PHE A 127 -15.35 -7.23 2.77
C PHE A 127 -13.91 -6.95 2.35
N TYR A 128 -12.92 -7.48 3.08
CA TYR A 128 -11.50 -7.20 2.79
C TYR A 128 -11.05 -7.79 1.47
N HIS A 129 -11.55 -8.96 1.06
CA HIS A 129 -11.28 -9.50 -0.28
C HIS A 129 -11.82 -8.59 -1.40
N ARG A 130 -13.05 -8.10 -1.25
CA ARG A 130 -13.63 -7.17 -2.23
C ARG A 130 -12.90 -5.82 -2.25
N LYS A 131 -12.52 -5.33 -1.07
CA LYS A 131 -11.75 -4.09 -0.94
C LYS A 131 -10.40 -4.20 -1.64
N LEU A 132 -9.64 -5.26 -1.40
CA LEU A 132 -8.35 -5.48 -2.05
C LEU A 132 -8.52 -5.53 -3.58
N GLN A 133 -9.52 -6.24 -4.07
CA GLN A 133 -9.78 -6.31 -5.51
C GLN A 133 -10.10 -4.93 -6.09
N HIS A 134 -10.95 -4.17 -5.43
CA HIS A 134 -11.28 -2.79 -5.83
C HIS A 134 -10.02 -1.90 -5.87
N ASP A 135 -9.17 -1.94 -4.85
CA ASP A 135 -7.97 -1.12 -4.76
C ASP A 135 -6.92 -1.51 -5.83
N ILE A 136 -6.84 -2.80 -6.18
CA ILE A 136 -6.02 -3.28 -7.30
C ILE A 136 -6.56 -2.73 -8.64
N ASP A 137 -7.86 -2.77 -8.85
CA ASP A 137 -8.47 -2.32 -10.10
C ASP A 137 -8.38 -0.80 -10.25
N GLN A 138 -8.54 -0.04 -9.17
CA GLN A 138 -8.30 1.41 -9.15
C GLN A 138 -6.85 1.74 -9.56
N ARG A 139 -5.87 1.02 -9.03
CA ARG A 139 -4.47 1.23 -9.39
C ARG A 139 -4.21 1.01 -10.88
N LYS A 140 -4.75 -0.08 -11.46
CA LYS A 140 -4.61 -0.37 -12.90
C LYS A 140 -5.24 0.68 -13.80
N SER A 141 -6.25 1.39 -13.34
CA SER A 141 -6.92 2.44 -14.11
C SER A 141 -6.14 3.77 -14.14
N HIS A 142 -5.11 3.91 -13.31
CA HIS A 142 -4.27 5.10 -13.21
C HIS A 142 -2.88 4.93 -13.85
N ASP A 143 -2.50 3.69 -14.20
CA ASP A 143 -1.28 3.36 -14.95
C ASP A 143 -1.55 3.43 -16.48
#